data_12d924e9db934b900f3a2fb7fe87ef45
#
_entry.id   12d924e9db934b900f3a2fb7fe87ef45
#
_cell.length_a   1.000
_cell.length_b   1.000
_cell.length_c   1.000
_cell.angle_alpha   90.00
_cell.angle_beta   90.00
_cell.angle_gamma   90.00
#
_symmetry.space_group_name_H-M   'P 1'
#
loop_
_entity.id
_entity.type
_entity.pdbx_description
1 polymer ?
#
loop_
_entity_poly.entity_id
_entity_poly.type
_entity_poly.pdbx_seq_one_letter_code
_entity_poly.pdbx_strand_id
1 'polypeptide(L)'
;MKIFLKGLVNKKIIFKYILMLFNIMLMLLSLNTYKNYLHENVQKEYNNDTYKSASFQSEKLYTKEDFVNIKNFSYDENDKIYSVTFKSINDLENFEKEYKESFLTYQRWTSVNESNNILLIKITNIVIIIFYIIVFVLIIFFNLYYFLNILGSIKLYYILGFNYNKLVLTVSLLNTFMELLLLILSNIIFYIINCYKNIYYVINYSLILIILISNLISLLLFLFDIHKIKRKIIF
;
A
#
# COMPACT_ATOMS: atom_id res chain seq x y z
N MET A 1 32.65 -9.01 20.41
CA MET A 1 31.39 -8.93 19.66
C MET A 1 30.32 -9.93 20.14
N LYS A 2 30.59 -11.24 20.26
CA LYS A 2 29.60 -12.22 20.77
C LYS A 2 29.07 -11.95 22.19
N ILE A 3 29.94 -11.45 23.12
CA ILE A 3 29.55 -11.13 24.50
C ILE A 3 28.69 -9.85 24.55
N PHE A 4 29.01 -8.86 23.70
CA PHE A 4 28.26 -7.63 23.51
C PHE A 4 26.79 -7.90 23.14
N LEU A 5 26.56 -8.77 22.17
CA LEU A 5 25.20 -9.15 21.73
C LEU A 5 24.40 -9.93 22.78
N LYS A 6 25.08 -10.69 23.66
CA LYS A 6 24.39 -11.48 24.70
C LYS A 6 23.87 -10.62 25.88
N GLY A 7 24.53 -9.50 26.20
CA GLY A 7 24.13 -8.60 27.31
C GLY A 7 23.10 -7.53 26.93
N LEU A 8 22.91 -7.29 25.64
CA LEU A 8 22.17 -6.15 25.13
C LEU A 8 20.64 -6.36 25.02
N VAL A 9 20.16 -7.59 25.28
CA VAL A 9 18.83 -7.92 24.78
C VAL A 9 17.93 -8.45 25.90
N ASN A 10 16.95 -7.64 26.31
CA ASN A 10 15.77 -8.17 27.00
C ASN A 10 14.95 -8.97 25.97
N LYS A 11 15.24 -10.27 25.89
CA LYS A 11 14.66 -11.20 24.89
C LYS A 11 13.15 -11.14 24.81
N LYS A 12 12.44 -10.87 25.92
CA LYS A 12 10.98 -10.80 25.95
C LYS A 12 10.44 -9.58 25.22
N ILE A 13 11.11 -8.43 25.32
CA ILE A 13 10.66 -7.18 24.67
C ILE A 13 10.87 -7.26 23.16
N ILE A 14 12.04 -7.74 22.75
CA ILE A 14 12.35 -7.94 21.34
C ILE A 14 11.39 -8.94 20.70
N PHE A 15 11.12 -10.04 21.35
CA PHE A 15 10.18 -11.04 20.85
C PHE A 15 8.78 -10.45 20.65
N LYS A 16 8.28 -9.67 21.62
CA LYS A 16 6.98 -8.98 21.48
C LYS A 16 6.96 -8.01 20.32
N TYR A 17 8.03 -7.23 20.15
CA TYR A 17 8.14 -6.29 19.02
C TYR A 17 8.16 -7.01 17.67
N ILE A 18 8.99 -8.05 17.54
CA ILE A 18 9.07 -8.87 16.34
C ILE A 18 7.69 -9.44 15.98
N LEU A 19 6.98 -10.00 16.96
CA LEU A 19 5.65 -10.56 16.75
C LEU A 19 4.64 -9.49 16.33
N MET A 20 4.67 -8.32 16.97
CA MET A 20 3.78 -7.20 16.65
C MET A 20 4.06 -6.67 15.23
N LEU A 21 5.31 -6.42 14.91
CA LEU A 21 5.71 -5.93 13.57
C LEU A 21 5.34 -6.95 12.48
N PHE A 22 5.59 -8.22 12.73
CA PHE A 22 5.24 -9.30 11.82
C PHE A 22 3.73 -9.35 11.53
N ASN A 23 2.90 -9.29 12.58
CA ASN A 23 1.43 -9.26 12.42
C ASN A 23 0.95 -8.05 11.62
N ILE A 24 1.52 -6.86 11.86
CA ILE A 24 1.15 -5.66 11.11
C ILE A 24 1.59 -5.78 9.64
N MET A 25 2.76 -6.33 9.38
CA MET A 25 3.20 -6.61 8.00
C MET A 25 2.27 -7.60 7.29
N LEU A 26 1.83 -8.66 7.97
CA LEU A 26 0.85 -9.60 7.41
C LEU A 26 -0.49 -8.91 7.10
N MET A 27 -0.99 -8.04 7.99
CA MET A 27 -2.21 -7.27 7.74
C MET A 27 -2.07 -6.34 6.53
N LEU A 28 -0.95 -5.63 6.38
CA LEU A 28 -0.68 -4.77 5.23
C LEU A 28 -0.66 -5.56 3.91
N LEU A 29 0.00 -6.71 3.92
CA LEU A 29 0.06 -7.58 2.74
C LEU A 29 -1.34 -8.11 2.38
N SER A 30 -2.17 -8.47 3.36
CA SER A 30 -3.54 -8.90 3.14
C SER A 30 -4.40 -7.79 2.52
N LEU A 31 -4.29 -6.56 3.01
CA LEU A 31 -5.00 -5.40 2.46
C LEU A 31 -4.59 -5.10 1.02
N ASN A 32 -3.29 -5.17 0.71
CA ASN A 32 -2.80 -4.99 -0.66
C ASN A 32 -3.31 -6.09 -1.61
N THR A 33 -3.33 -7.34 -1.16
CA THR A 33 -3.88 -8.47 -1.93
C THR A 33 -5.38 -8.28 -2.18
N TYR A 34 -6.14 -7.87 -1.17
CA TYR A 34 -7.56 -7.58 -1.29
C TYR A 34 -7.82 -6.42 -2.27
N LYS A 35 -7.04 -5.36 -2.19
CA LYS A 35 -7.11 -4.25 -3.15
C LYS A 35 -6.88 -4.72 -4.60
N ASN A 36 -5.85 -5.55 -4.83
CA ASN A 36 -5.57 -6.09 -6.16
C ASN A 36 -6.72 -6.96 -6.68
N TYR A 37 -7.30 -7.80 -5.82
CA TYR A 37 -8.49 -8.58 -6.14
C TYR A 37 -9.68 -7.69 -6.56
N LEU A 38 -9.91 -6.58 -5.85
CA LEU A 38 -10.96 -5.63 -6.23
C LEU A 38 -10.68 -4.98 -7.59
N HIS A 39 -9.41 -4.61 -7.88
CA HIS A 39 -9.03 -4.08 -9.18
C HIS A 39 -9.25 -5.08 -10.31
N GLU A 40 -8.89 -6.35 -10.10
CA GLU A 40 -9.14 -7.40 -11.10
C GLU A 40 -10.64 -7.59 -11.37
N ASN A 41 -11.47 -7.53 -10.34
CA ASN A 41 -12.92 -7.61 -10.51
C ASN A 41 -13.46 -6.44 -11.33
N VAL A 42 -13.05 -5.21 -11.03
CA VAL A 42 -13.41 -4.03 -11.81
C VAL A 42 -12.97 -4.18 -13.27
N GLN A 43 -11.74 -4.67 -13.53
CA GLN A 43 -11.26 -4.89 -14.90
C GLN A 43 -12.06 -5.97 -15.65
N LYS A 44 -12.43 -7.05 -14.96
CA LYS A 44 -13.29 -8.10 -15.56
C LYS A 44 -14.66 -7.55 -15.93
N GLU A 45 -15.21 -6.71 -15.07
CA GLU A 45 -16.46 -6.03 -15.35
C GLU A 45 -16.32 -5.10 -16.56
N TYR A 46 -15.26 -4.29 -16.66
CA TYR A 46 -14.98 -3.44 -17.82
C TYR A 46 -14.84 -4.19 -19.15
N ASN A 47 -14.48 -5.45 -19.12
CA ASN A 47 -14.45 -6.30 -20.31
C ASN A 47 -15.84 -6.80 -20.73
N ASN A 48 -16.84 -6.67 -19.88
CA ASN A 48 -18.22 -7.07 -20.19
C ASN A 48 -18.89 -5.99 -21.08
N ASP A 49 -19.63 -6.44 -22.09
CA ASP A 49 -20.31 -5.54 -23.05
C ASP A 49 -21.31 -4.59 -22.38
N THR A 50 -21.92 -4.99 -21.27
CA THR A 50 -22.84 -4.16 -20.50
C THR A 50 -22.23 -2.84 -20.06
N TYR A 51 -20.94 -2.83 -19.70
CA TYR A 51 -20.23 -1.62 -19.26
C TYR A 51 -19.79 -0.67 -20.35
N LYS A 52 -19.83 -1.18 -21.58
CA LYS A 52 -19.52 -0.40 -22.77
C LYS A 52 -20.78 0.11 -23.43
N SER A 53 -21.92 0.04 -22.72
CA SER A 53 -23.23 0.40 -23.25
C SER A 53 -23.79 1.66 -22.61
N ALA A 54 -24.46 2.45 -23.42
CA ALA A 54 -25.24 3.61 -22.99
C ALA A 54 -26.61 3.56 -23.64
N SER A 55 -27.60 4.14 -22.96
CA SER A 55 -28.91 4.42 -23.52
C SER A 55 -29.19 5.91 -23.46
N PHE A 56 -29.86 6.45 -24.49
CA PHE A 56 -30.21 7.86 -24.57
C PHE A 56 -31.48 8.09 -25.37
N GLN A 57 -32.13 9.21 -25.12
CA GLN A 57 -33.23 9.72 -25.93
C GLN A 57 -32.80 10.99 -26.67
N SER A 58 -33.22 11.12 -27.90
CA SER A 58 -32.94 12.29 -28.70
C SER A 58 -34.09 12.64 -29.63
N GLU A 59 -34.25 13.91 -29.92
CA GLU A 59 -35.18 14.38 -30.96
C GLU A 59 -34.65 14.09 -32.36
N LYS A 60 -33.30 14.00 -32.50
CA LYS A 60 -32.65 13.68 -33.77
C LYS A 60 -32.66 12.18 -33.97
N LEU A 61 -32.97 11.75 -35.18
CA LEU A 61 -32.86 10.33 -35.55
C LEU A 61 -31.38 9.99 -35.83
N TYR A 62 -30.91 9.01 -35.14
CA TYR A 62 -29.57 8.44 -35.28
C TYR A 62 -29.60 7.06 -35.90
N THR A 63 -28.59 6.78 -36.70
CA THR A 63 -28.33 5.49 -37.31
C THR A 63 -27.01 4.91 -36.75
N LYS A 64 -26.74 3.64 -37.02
CA LYS A 64 -25.48 3.04 -36.63
C LYS A 64 -24.25 3.73 -37.23
N GLU A 65 -24.40 4.37 -38.38
CA GLU A 65 -23.31 5.01 -39.11
C GLU A 65 -22.90 6.37 -38.51
N ASP A 66 -23.79 6.97 -37.69
CA ASP A 66 -23.51 8.24 -37.02
C ASP A 66 -22.46 8.12 -35.90
N PHE A 67 -22.12 6.90 -35.48
CA PHE A 67 -21.23 6.67 -34.36
C PHE A 67 -20.08 5.76 -34.74
N VAL A 68 -18.90 6.04 -34.18
CA VAL A 68 -17.66 5.31 -34.46
C VAL A 68 -17.47 4.20 -33.43
N ASN A 69 -16.89 3.07 -33.87
CA ASN A 69 -16.48 1.95 -33.02
C ASN A 69 -17.60 1.26 -32.22
N ILE A 70 -18.80 1.20 -32.79
CA ILE A 70 -19.95 0.51 -32.23
C ILE A 70 -19.87 -1.00 -32.48
N LYS A 71 -20.24 -1.76 -31.46
CA LYS A 71 -20.48 -3.21 -31.54
C LYS A 71 -21.94 -3.51 -31.89
N ASN A 72 -22.84 -2.95 -31.08
CA ASN A 72 -24.29 -3.12 -31.23
C ASN A 72 -25.00 -1.76 -31.18
N PHE A 73 -26.09 -1.65 -31.94
CA PHE A 73 -26.97 -0.50 -31.96
C PHE A 73 -28.41 -0.98 -32.06
N SER A 74 -29.28 -0.48 -31.19
CA SER A 74 -30.72 -0.74 -31.24
C SER A 74 -31.51 0.52 -30.93
N TYR A 75 -32.69 0.60 -31.52
CA TYR A 75 -33.67 1.67 -31.27
C TYR A 75 -34.98 1.03 -30.88
N ASP A 76 -35.54 1.45 -29.77
CA ASP A 76 -36.86 1.07 -29.31
C ASP A 76 -37.85 2.20 -29.72
N GLU A 77 -38.77 1.86 -30.63
CA GLU A 77 -39.78 2.81 -31.16
C GLU A 77 -40.82 3.21 -30.10
N ASN A 78 -41.13 2.30 -29.15
CA ASN A 78 -42.14 2.57 -28.12
C ASN A 78 -41.66 3.63 -27.13
N ASP A 79 -40.45 3.47 -26.61
CA ASP A 79 -39.87 4.34 -25.60
C ASP A 79 -38.98 5.43 -26.19
N LYS A 80 -38.75 5.41 -27.53
CA LYS A 80 -37.82 6.29 -28.26
C LYS A 80 -36.40 6.29 -27.67
N ILE A 81 -35.95 5.13 -27.20
CA ILE A 81 -34.65 4.94 -26.55
C ILE A 81 -33.66 4.30 -27.53
N TYR A 82 -32.53 4.93 -27.68
CA TYR A 82 -31.37 4.36 -28.36
C TYR A 82 -30.54 3.61 -27.35
N SER A 83 -30.07 2.39 -27.69
CA SER A 83 -29.11 1.64 -26.90
C SER A 83 -27.90 1.31 -27.76
N VAL A 84 -26.73 1.71 -27.30
CA VAL A 84 -25.46 1.61 -28.04
C VAL A 84 -24.44 0.89 -27.19
N THR A 85 -23.79 -0.12 -27.78
CA THR A 85 -22.67 -0.83 -27.16
C THR A 85 -21.41 -0.55 -27.96
N PHE A 86 -20.37 -0.05 -27.32
CA PHE A 86 -19.09 0.28 -27.92
C PHE A 86 -18.10 -0.88 -27.86
N LYS A 87 -17.06 -0.86 -28.68
CA LYS A 87 -15.99 -1.87 -28.67
C LYS A 87 -15.09 -1.72 -27.45
N SER A 88 -14.85 -0.50 -26.98
CA SER A 88 -14.04 -0.20 -25.81
C SER A 88 -14.70 0.84 -24.91
N ILE A 89 -14.24 0.92 -23.64
CA ILE A 89 -14.68 1.95 -22.69
C ILE A 89 -14.21 3.33 -23.15
N ASN A 90 -13.03 3.44 -23.73
CA ASN A 90 -12.51 4.72 -24.24
C ASN A 90 -13.41 5.28 -25.35
N ASP A 91 -13.98 4.41 -26.20
CA ASP A 91 -14.93 4.83 -27.23
C ASP A 91 -16.22 5.37 -26.61
N LEU A 92 -16.72 4.73 -25.55
CA LEU A 92 -17.87 5.20 -24.78
C LEU A 92 -17.59 6.55 -24.11
N GLU A 93 -16.42 6.73 -23.49
CA GLU A 93 -16.03 7.99 -22.86
C GLU A 93 -15.88 9.14 -23.87
N ASN A 94 -15.35 8.85 -25.05
CA ASN A 94 -15.27 9.82 -26.14
C ASN A 94 -16.67 10.22 -26.63
N PHE A 95 -17.55 9.23 -26.78
CA PHE A 95 -18.95 9.45 -27.09
C PHE A 95 -19.65 10.34 -26.04
N GLU A 96 -19.44 10.04 -24.74
CA GLU A 96 -19.97 10.86 -23.65
C GLU A 96 -19.54 12.32 -23.75
N LYS A 97 -18.26 12.56 -24.01
CA LYS A 97 -17.73 13.93 -24.13
C LYS A 97 -18.30 14.69 -25.29
N GLU A 98 -18.57 14.01 -26.39
CA GLU A 98 -19.01 14.64 -27.63
C GLU A 98 -20.53 14.86 -27.69
N TYR A 99 -21.32 13.91 -27.20
CA TYR A 99 -22.75 13.86 -27.47
C TYR A 99 -23.65 13.99 -26.25
N LYS A 100 -23.15 13.79 -25.02
CA LYS A 100 -23.98 13.72 -23.79
C LYS A 100 -24.87 14.94 -23.59
N GLU A 101 -24.39 16.14 -23.92
CA GLU A 101 -25.14 17.38 -23.77
C GLU A 101 -26.22 17.58 -24.86
N SER A 102 -26.14 16.81 -25.94
CA SER A 102 -27.11 16.90 -27.06
C SER A 102 -28.31 15.97 -26.88
N PHE A 103 -28.33 15.13 -25.87
CA PHE A 103 -29.42 14.19 -25.64
C PHE A 103 -30.42 14.72 -24.62
N LEU A 104 -31.69 14.34 -24.78
CA LEU A 104 -32.76 14.64 -23.83
C LEU A 104 -32.57 13.89 -22.52
N THR A 105 -32.22 12.61 -22.63
CA THR A 105 -31.84 11.77 -21.50
C THR A 105 -30.60 10.97 -21.88
N TYR A 106 -29.71 10.73 -20.91
CA TYR A 106 -28.54 9.90 -21.08
C TYR A 106 -28.33 9.04 -19.85
N GLN A 107 -28.18 7.76 -20.06
CA GLN A 107 -27.86 6.81 -18.99
C GLN A 107 -26.74 5.88 -19.44
N ARG A 108 -25.62 5.92 -18.71
CA ARG A 108 -24.57 4.92 -18.83
C ARG A 108 -24.98 3.68 -18.03
N TRP A 109 -24.83 2.52 -18.62
CA TRP A 109 -25.05 1.26 -17.93
C TRP A 109 -23.86 0.99 -17.02
N THR A 110 -24.03 1.26 -15.73
CA THR A 110 -23.06 0.92 -14.67
C THR A 110 -23.66 -0.10 -13.75
N SER A 111 -22.89 -1.10 -13.32
CA SER A 111 -23.41 -2.00 -12.29
C SER A 111 -23.22 -1.37 -10.90
N VAL A 112 -24.14 -1.71 -10.01
CA VAL A 112 -24.04 -1.36 -8.59
C VAL A 112 -22.73 -1.93 -7.99
N ASN A 113 -22.26 -3.06 -8.50
CA ASN A 113 -21.03 -3.71 -8.04
C ASN A 113 -19.77 -2.90 -8.40
N GLU A 114 -19.73 -2.24 -9.57
CA GLU A 114 -18.59 -1.39 -9.96
C GLU A 114 -18.42 -0.23 -9.00
N SER A 115 -19.48 0.54 -8.75
CA SER A 115 -19.43 1.68 -7.84
C SER A 115 -19.01 1.28 -6.43
N ASN A 116 -19.50 0.13 -5.94
CA ASN A 116 -19.14 -0.43 -4.65
C ASN A 116 -17.66 -0.87 -4.63
N ASN A 117 -17.17 -1.55 -5.67
CA ASN A 117 -15.78 -1.98 -5.77
C ASN A 117 -14.83 -0.78 -5.80
N ILE A 118 -15.14 0.28 -6.55
CA ILE A 118 -14.34 1.52 -6.59
C ILE A 118 -14.32 2.20 -5.22
N LEU A 119 -15.44 2.26 -4.53
CA LEU A 119 -15.52 2.83 -3.18
C LEU A 119 -14.70 2.00 -2.19
N LEU A 120 -14.78 0.67 -2.24
CA LEU A 120 -13.97 -0.22 -1.42
C LEU A 120 -12.48 -0.07 -1.69
N ILE A 121 -12.05 0.11 -2.94
CA ILE A 121 -10.66 0.39 -3.31
C ILE A 121 -10.19 1.71 -2.66
N LYS A 122 -11.01 2.77 -2.70
CA LYS A 122 -10.67 4.06 -2.07
C LYS A 122 -10.51 3.91 -0.55
N ILE A 123 -11.47 3.24 0.12
CA ILE A 123 -11.40 2.98 1.57
C ILE A 123 -10.16 2.16 1.91
N THR A 124 -9.90 1.09 1.17
CA THR A 124 -8.74 0.21 1.39
C THR A 124 -7.42 0.99 1.24
N ASN A 125 -7.32 1.91 0.27
CA ASN A 125 -6.14 2.77 0.12
C ASN A 125 -5.92 3.66 1.35
N ILE A 126 -6.96 4.26 1.90
CA ILE A 126 -6.86 5.09 3.12
C ILE A 126 -6.39 4.24 4.30
N VAL A 127 -6.96 3.06 4.48
CA VAL A 127 -6.56 2.12 5.54
C VAL A 127 -5.09 1.71 5.39
N ILE A 128 -4.63 1.40 4.18
CA ILE A 128 -3.23 1.06 3.91
C ILE A 128 -2.29 2.21 4.29
N ILE A 129 -2.65 3.46 3.97
CA ILE A 129 -1.84 4.64 4.33
C ILE A 129 -1.75 4.77 5.86
N ILE A 130 -2.87 4.60 6.58
CA ILE A 130 -2.87 4.63 8.04
C ILE A 130 -1.94 3.56 8.62
N PHE A 131 -1.99 2.33 8.10
CA PHE A 131 -1.10 1.27 8.54
C PHE A 131 0.38 1.57 8.25
N TYR A 132 0.71 2.20 7.13
CA TYR A 132 2.08 2.65 6.84
C TYR A 132 2.58 3.65 7.88
N ILE A 133 1.74 4.62 8.26
CA ILE A 133 2.07 5.59 9.31
C ILE A 133 2.30 4.88 10.65
N ILE A 134 1.44 3.93 11.01
CA ILE A 134 1.57 3.14 12.24
C ILE A 134 2.90 2.37 12.25
N VAL A 135 3.25 1.68 11.16
CA VAL A 135 4.53 0.94 11.05
C VAL A 135 5.70 1.89 11.20
N PHE A 136 5.68 3.02 10.52
CA PHE A 136 6.72 4.04 10.58
C PHE A 136 6.96 4.52 12.03
N VAL A 137 5.90 4.90 12.72
CA VAL A 137 5.96 5.38 14.11
C VAL A 137 6.46 4.28 15.05
N LEU A 138 5.95 3.05 14.91
CA LEU A 138 6.35 1.91 15.73
C LEU A 138 7.84 1.58 15.61
N ILE A 139 8.37 1.59 14.40
CA ILE A 139 9.81 1.33 14.16
C ILE A 139 10.65 2.41 14.85
N ILE A 140 10.29 3.69 14.71
CA ILE A 140 11.01 4.80 15.37
C ILE A 140 10.97 4.63 16.87
N PHE A 141 9.79 4.42 17.45
CA PHE A 141 9.64 4.26 18.91
C PHE A 141 10.43 3.07 19.45
N PHE A 142 10.36 1.94 18.77
CA PHE A 142 11.08 0.75 19.20
C PHE A 142 12.61 0.97 19.13
N ASN A 143 13.10 1.53 18.05
CA ASN A 143 14.52 1.78 17.89
C ASN A 143 15.05 2.77 18.94
N LEU A 144 14.33 3.86 19.21
CA LEU A 144 14.69 4.79 20.28
C LEU A 144 14.69 4.11 21.64
N TYR A 145 13.63 3.35 21.95
CA TYR A 145 13.56 2.59 23.20
C TYR A 145 14.71 1.58 23.32
N TYR A 146 15.02 0.89 22.26
CA TYR A 146 16.13 -0.08 22.21
C TYR A 146 17.49 0.62 22.42
N PHE A 147 17.75 1.73 21.74
CA PHE A 147 18.96 2.51 21.93
C PHE A 147 19.12 3.02 23.36
N LEU A 148 18.05 3.52 23.99
CA LEU A 148 18.09 3.97 25.37
C LEU A 148 18.44 2.86 26.34
N ASN A 149 17.88 1.68 26.15
CA ASN A 149 18.16 0.52 27.00
C ASN A 149 19.61 0.00 26.89
N ILE A 150 20.23 0.10 25.72
CA ILE A 150 21.60 -0.33 25.52
C ILE A 150 22.64 0.76 25.76
N LEU A 151 22.22 1.98 26.06
CA LEU A 151 23.09 3.12 26.27
C LEU A 151 24.15 2.84 27.34
N GLY A 152 23.77 2.18 28.45
CA GLY A 152 24.66 1.76 29.53
C GLY A 152 25.77 0.85 29.03
N SER A 153 25.41 -0.15 28.22
CA SER A 153 26.38 -1.09 27.63
C SER A 153 27.29 -0.39 26.61
N ILE A 154 26.73 0.50 25.79
CA ILE A 154 27.54 1.28 24.83
C ILE A 154 28.55 2.15 25.57
N LYS A 155 28.16 2.80 26.68
CA LYS A 155 29.06 3.60 27.52
C LYS A 155 30.19 2.75 28.07
N LEU A 156 29.90 1.54 28.57
CA LEU A 156 30.92 0.61 29.09
C LEU A 156 31.93 0.26 28.00
N TYR A 157 31.49 -0.10 26.79
CA TYR A 157 32.40 -0.42 25.69
C TYR A 157 33.19 0.80 25.20
N TYR A 158 32.62 1.99 25.30
CA TYR A 158 33.35 3.25 25.01
C TYR A 158 34.50 3.45 26.00
N ILE A 159 34.27 3.22 27.29
CA ILE A 159 35.32 3.27 28.34
C ILE A 159 36.44 2.26 28.05
N LEU A 160 36.10 1.09 27.49
CA LEU A 160 37.04 0.05 27.07
C LEU A 160 37.77 0.39 25.76
N GLY A 161 37.62 1.62 25.23
CA GLY A 161 38.36 2.11 24.04
C GLY A 161 37.67 1.85 22.70
N PHE A 162 36.42 1.32 22.68
CA PHE A 162 35.69 1.14 21.44
C PHE A 162 35.11 2.44 20.92
N ASN A 163 35.13 2.63 19.59
CA ASN A 163 34.56 3.82 18.97
C ASN A 163 33.02 3.84 19.10
N TYR A 164 32.52 4.85 19.81
CA TYR A 164 31.10 5.03 20.10
C TYR A 164 30.20 5.03 18.86
N ASN A 165 30.58 5.82 17.84
CA ASN A 165 29.79 5.93 16.62
C ASN A 165 29.71 4.59 15.86
N LYS A 166 30.80 3.83 15.84
CA LYS A 166 30.81 2.49 15.25
C LYS A 166 29.88 1.52 16.01
N LEU A 167 29.82 1.59 17.33
CA LEU A 167 28.93 0.75 18.14
C LEU A 167 27.45 1.06 17.84
N VAL A 168 27.08 2.35 17.84
CA VAL A 168 25.70 2.78 17.53
C VAL A 168 25.29 2.38 16.12
N LEU A 169 26.16 2.62 15.13
CA LEU A 169 25.92 2.24 13.75
C LEU A 169 25.73 0.71 13.60
N THR A 170 26.57 -0.08 14.26
CA THR A 170 26.44 -1.55 14.22
C THR A 170 25.11 -2.04 14.78
N VAL A 171 24.64 -1.43 15.87
CA VAL A 171 23.33 -1.77 16.46
C VAL A 171 22.18 -1.34 15.54
N SER A 172 22.26 -0.15 14.95
CA SER A 172 21.25 0.30 13.98
C SER A 172 21.17 -0.64 12.77
N LEU A 173 22.31 -1.00 12.20
CA LEU A 173 22.36 -1.94 11.07
C LEU A 173 21.77 -3.31 11.41
N LEU A 174 22.03 -3.83 12.63
CA LEU A 174 21.45 -5.09 13.08
C LEU A 174 19.92 -5.02 13.19
N ASN A 175 19.38 -3.92 13.74
CA ASN A 175 17.94 -3.72 13.82
C ASN A 175 17.31 -3.66 12.43
N THR A 176 17.88 -2.84 11.53
CA THR A 176 17.40 -2.73 10.14
C THR A 176 17.43 -4.08 9.44
N PHE A 177 18.50 -4.86 9.63
CA PHE A 177 18.60 -6.20 9.05
C PHE A 177 17.51 -7.14 9.57
N MET A 178 17.23 -7.14 10.87
CA MET A 178 16.15 -7.94 11.46
C MET A 178 14.78 -7.56 10.92
N GLU A 179 14.50 -6.27 10.77
CA GLU A 179 13.22 -5.78 10.23
C GLU A 179 13.04 -6.15 8.75
N LEU A 180 14.11 -6.02 7.94
CA LEU A 180 14.09 -6.46 6.54
C LEU A 180 13.93 -7.98 6.42
N LEU A 181 14.54 -8.75 7.30
CA LEU A 181 14.37 -10.21 7.33
C LEU A 181 12.93 -10.59 7.65
N LEU A 182 12.27 -9.90 8.58
CA LEU A 182 10.85 -10.10 8.90
C LEU A 182 9.97 -9.76 7.69
N LEU A 183 10.29 -8.70 6.96
CA LEU A 183 9.57 -8.34 5.74
C LEU A 183 9.70 -9.42 4.68
N ILE A 184 10.91 -9.95 4.46
CA ILE A 184 11.14 -11.05 3.52
C ILE A 184 10.33 -12.29 3.91
N LEU A 185 10.37 -12.69 5.19
CA LEU A 185 9.58 -13.83 5.69
C LEU A 185 8.07 -13.62 5.48
N SER A 186 7.56 -12.44 5.78
CA SER A 186 6.16 -12.09 5.56
C SER A 186 5.77 -12.21 4.08
N ASN A 187 6.61 -11.68 3.18
CA ASN A 187 6.38 -11.77 1.73
C ASN A 187 6.40 -13.23 1.23
N ILE A 188 7.31 -14.06 1.73
CA ILE A 188 7.37 -15.50 1.37
C ILE A 188 6.08 -16.22 1.80
N ILE A 189 5.61 -15.99 3.03
CA ILE A 189 4.37 -16.60 3.54
C ILE A 189 3.19 -16.17 2.67
N PHE A 190 3.07 -14.87 2.37
CA PHE A 190 1.98 -14.37 1.50
C PHE A 190 2.08 -14.89 0.08
N TYR A 191 3.27 -14.99 -0.48
CA TYR A 191 3.49 -15.60 -1.79
C TYR A 191 2.96 -17.05 -1.84
N ILE A 192 3.30 -17.86 -0.84
CA ILE A 192 2.85 -19.25 -0.74
C ILE A 192 1.30 -19.31 -0.64
N ILE A 193 0.69 -18.48 0.23
CA ILE A 193 -0.77 -18.44 0.41
C ILE A 193 -1.47 -18.04 -0.90
N ASN A 194 -0.95 -17.03 -1.60
CA ASN A 194 -1.55 -16.53 -2.83
C ASN A 194 -1.38 -17.50 -4.00
N CYS A 195 -0.23 -18.19 -4.10
CA CYS A 195 -0.04 -19.28 -5.06
C CYS A 195 -1.08 -20.40 -4.86
N TYR A 196 -1.34 -20.78 -3.60
CA TYR A 196 -2.37 -21.79 -3.30
C TYR A 196 -3.78 -21.34 -3.68
N LYS A 197 -4.07 -20.03 -3.59
CA LYS A 197 -5.39 -19.45 -3.91
C LYS A 197 -5.51 -18.97 -5.37
N ASN A 198 -4.47 -19.13 -6.20
CA ASN A 198 -4.40 -18.57 -7.56
C ASN A 198 -4.66 -17.05 -7.62
N ILE A 199 -4.21 -16.31 -6.61
CA ILE A 199 -4.34 -14.85 -6.55
C ILE A 199 -2.99 -14.23 -6.94
N TYR A 200 -3.03 -13.21 -7.81
CA TYR A 200 -1.82 -12.49 -8.22
C TYR A 200 -1.24 -11.70 -7.04
N TYR A 201 0.04 -11.93 -6.74
CA TYR A 201 0.75 -11.30 -5.64
C TYR A 201 1.77 -10.28 -6.13
N VAL A 202 1.69 -9.06 -5.60
CA VAL A 202 2.65 -7.98 -5.89
C VAL A 202 3.49 -7.70 -4.65
N ILE A 203 4.82 -7.71 -4.80
CA ILE A 203 5.74 -7.36 -3.73
C ILE A 203 5.57 -5.89 -3.34
N ASN A 204 5.44 -5.63 -2.04
CA ASN A 204 5.24 -4.28 -1.53
C ASN A 204 6.58 -3.58 -1.25
N TYR A 205 7.13 -2.89 -2.25
CA TYR A 205 8.39 -2.14 -2.12
C TYR A 205 8.29 -0.93 -1.18
N SER A 206 7.09 -0.37 -0.97
CA SER A 206 6.89 0.78 -0.08
C SER A 206 7.28 0.48 1.35
N LEU A 207 7.09 -0.75 1.83
CA LEU A 207 7.50 -1.18 3.17
C LEU A 207 9.02 -1.15 3.35
N ILE A 208 9.79 -1.48 2.32
CA ILE A 208 11.26 -1.40 2.37
C ILE A 208 11.70 0.05 2.61
N LEU A 209 11.13 0.98 1.87
CA LEU A 209 11.44 2.41 2.03
C LEU A 209 11.06 2.91 3.42
N ILE A 210 9.90 2.53 3.94
CA ILE A 210 9.45 2.92 5.28
C ILE A 210 10.43 2.40 6.35
N ILE A 211 10.85 1.13 6.28
CA ILE A 211 11.82 0.55 7.20
C ILE A 211 13.15 1.32 7.14
N LEU A 212 13.68 1.58 5.95
CA LEU A 212 14.96 2.28 5.80
C LEU A 212 14.89 3.72 6.33
N ILE A 213 13.86 4.48 5.98
CA ILE A 213 13.70 5.88 6.41
C ILE A 213 13.48 5.96 7.92
N SER A 214 12.63 5.11 8.51
CA SER A 214 12.37 5.11 9.95
C SER A 214 13.62 4.75 10.77
N ASN A 215 14.42 3.80 10.29
CA ASN A 215 15.71 3.46 10.93
C ASN A 215 16.71 4.61 10.83
N LEU A 216 16.80 5.29 9.69
CA LEU A 216 17.66 6.47 9.52
C LEU A 216 17.25 7.59 10.48
N ILE A 217 15.96 7.91 10.57
CA ILE A 217 15.45 8.94 11.47
C ILE A 217 15.73 8.60 12.93
N SER A 218 15.46 7.35 13.34
CA SER A 218 15.73 6.92 14.72
C SER A 218 17.22 7.01 15.09
N LEU A 219 18.10 6.67 14.16
CA LEU A 219 19.55 6.82 14.32
C LEU A 219 19.95 8.28 14.49
N LEU A 220 19.44 9.17 13.63
CA LEU A 220 19.74 10.62 13.70
C LEU A 220 19.23 11.23 15.02
N LEU A 221 18.01 10.91 15.44
CA LEU A 221 17.45 11.38 16.71
C LEU A 221 18.29 10.92 17.89
N PHE A 222 18.70 9.65 17.90
CA PHE A 222 19.55 9.12 18.96
C PHE A 222 20.92 9.79 19.02
N LEU A 223 21.58 10.00 17.87
CA LEU A 223 22.87 10.70 17.79
C LEU A 223 22.75 12.17 18.26
N PHE A 224 21.64 12.83 17.96
CA PHE A 224 21.39 14.21 18.38
C PHE A 224 21.22 14.31 19.90
N ASP A 225 20.47 13.42 20.54
CA ASP A 225 20.28 13.39 21.99
C ASP A 225 21.59 13.15 22.73
N ILE A 226 22.45 12.29 22.20
CA ILE A 226 23.76 12.05 22.78
C ILE A 226 24.66 13.25 22.69
N HIS A 227 24.64 14.02 21.60
CA HIS A 227 25.41 15.25 21.49
C HIS A 227 25.01 16.25 22.58
N LYS A 228 23.71 16.33 22.91
CA LYS A 228 23.21 17.13 24.06
C LYS A 228 23.72 16.60 25.40
N ILE A 229 23.72 15.29 25.60
CA ILE A 229 24.20 14.65 26.83
C ILE A 229 25.72 14.85 27.01
N LYS A 230 26.51 14.70 25.94
CA LYS A 230 27.96 14.98 25.98
C LYS A 230 28.24 16.39 26.40
N ARG A 231 27.50 17.39 25.89
CA ARG A 231 27.68 18.81 26.30
C ARG A 231 27.36 19.03 27.78
N LYS A 232 26.45 18.24 28.39
CA LYS A 232 26.12 18.35 29.83
C LYS A 232 27.07 17.59 30.76
N ILE A 233 27.86 16.66 30.24
CA ILE A 233 28.82 15.86 31.04
C ILE A 233 30.22 16.48 31.04
N ILE A 234 30.51 17.36 30.08
CA ILE A 234 31.83 18.05 29.95
C ILE A 234 31.83 19.41 30.68
N PHE A 235 30.69 19.87 31.13
CA PHE A 235 30.50 21.01 32.02
C PHE A 235 29.84 20.58 33.34
#